data_39dda659070637f3a85fab9913f01c44
#
_entry.id   39dda659070637f3a85fab9913f01c44
#
_cell.length_a   1.000
_cell.length_b   1.000
_cell.length_c   1.000
_cell.angle_alpha   90.00
_cell.angle_beta   90.00
_cell.angle_gamma   90.00
#
_symmetry.space_group_name_H-M   'P 1'
#
loop_
_entity.id
_entity.type
_entity.pdbx_description
1 polymer ?
#
loop_
_entity_poly.entity_id
_entity_poly.type
_entity_poly.pdbx_seq_one_letter_code
_entity_poly.pdbx_strand_id
1 'polypeptide(L)'
;MKDEFSKISSSSKQMLQNVPVTTTNIDDEKFEEAPTWVAVITVLSFALHTALGWLRDFLRYIGLEKKKIVIDPNPKDFAPLYLSYECFYTRNLYQRVRDVFNQPIVSMAGPIVDVMERVSEDYNWTFRFTGRSLPAINLGSYNYLGFAENRGPCAEQAISAIEACGIATCRTQQYMRTLEFMMTDYLGVEDCIAFGMGFATNALNIPVIMGKGDLILSDRRNHISIILGARLSGARICTFNHNDMKDLEHHLSEAVGDGQPRKFRPWKKILIIVEGVYSMEGSLCKLPEIVALKKKYKAYLYVDEAHSIGAIGSRGRGVVDYWNVDPNDIDIHMGTFTKSFGSVGGYIAGKKSLVDYIRVHSHSACYSSSMSAPIVYQIISALTIVTGRDGTNDGQKRIRQLSRNVHYFRRQLVDMGFIVYGNKDSPVIPVMLFIPAKIAAVNREMLKRGCAVVTVGFPATKITESRVRFCISASHTKEMLDHALRAFDEVGFLTGLQCSKRNPPRRLYELNPDKYLEEE
;
A
#
# COMPACT_ATOMS: atom_id res chain seq x y z
N MET A 1 11.32 -28.53 26.22
CA MET A 1 10.69 -27.57 25.31
C MET A 1 9.50 -26.82 25.90
N LYS A 2 8.58 -27.41 26.67
CA LYS A 2 7.50 -26.63 27.31
C LYS A 2 7.98 -25.80 28.51
N ASP A 3 8.98 -26.23 29.24
CA ASP A 3 9.47 -25.55 30.44
C ASP A 3 10.48 -24.41 30.18
N GLU A 4 11.14 -24.39 29.03
CA GLU A 4 11.98 -23.27 28.62
C GLU A 4 11.17 -22.06 28.13
N PHE A 5 10.01 -22.30 27.53
CA PHE A 5 9.12 -21.23 27.07
C PHE A 5 8.41 -20.48 28.22
N SER A 6 8.18 -21.11 29.35
CA SER A 6 7.51 -20.45 30.49
C SER A 6 8.40 -19.41 31.19
N LYS A 7 9.73 -19.58 31.20
CA LYS A 7 10.68 -18.64 31.82
C LYS A 7 10.94 -17.38 30.99
N ILE A 8 10.74 -17.43 29.67
CA ILE A 8 10.91 -16.28 28.79
C ILE A 8 9.70 -15.33 28.86
N SER A 9 8.50 -15.87 29.15
CA SER A 9 7.26 -15.09 29.25
C SER A 9 7.19 -14.13 30.44
N SER A 10 7.89 -14.42 31.54
CA SER A 10 7.83 -13.60 32.76
C SER A 10 8.81 -12.41 32.75
N SER A 11 9.94 -12.52 32.06
CA SER A 11 10.96 -11.45 31.97
C SER A 11 10.57 -10.33 31.01
N SER A 12 9.83 -10.63 29.94
CA SER A 12 9.39 -9.67 28.94
C SER A 12 8.22 -8.77 29.38
N LYS A 13 7.45 -9.19 30.39
CA LYS A 13 6.32 -8.39 30.91
C LYS A 13 6.75 -7.18 31.75
N GLN A 14 7.95 -7.18 32.32
CA GLN A 14 8.43 -6.08 33.19
C GLN A 14 9.14 -4.96 32.44
N MET A 15 9.62 -5.17 31.19
CA MET A 15 10.29 -4.10 30.42
C MET A 15 9.34 -3.21 29.59
N LEU A 16 8.03 -3.49 29.59
CA LEU A 16 7.07 -2.85 28.68
C LEU A 16 6.18 -1.77 29.32
N GLN A 17 6.44 -1.37 30.57
CA GLN A 17 5.71 -0.29 31.23
C GLN A 17 6.55 0.98 31.25
N ASN A 18 6.12 2.03 30.57
CA ASN A 18 6.55 3.43 30.56
C ASN A 18 7.18 3.91 29.25
N VAL A 19 6.32 4.13 28.25
CA VAL A 19 6.56 5.13 27.22
C VAL A 19 5.36 6.10 27.25
N PRO A 20 5.55 7.41 27.37
CA PRO A 20 4.44 8.36 27.43
C PRO A 20 3.69 8.39 26.08
N VAL A 21 2.39 8.16 26.14
CA VAL A 21 1.48 8.30 25.01
C VAL A 21 1.26 9.79 24.75
N THR A 22 1.85 10.32 23.71
CA THR A 22 1.46 11.64 23.20
C THR A 22 0.08 11.52 22.56
N THR A 23 -0.94 12.05 23.20
CA THR A 23 -2.26 12.29 22.62
C THR A 23 -2.12 13.32 21.50
N THR A 24 -1.95 12.86 20.28
CA THR A 24 -1.97 13.73 19.11
C THR A 24 -3.42 14.14 18.84
N ASN A 25 -3.66 15.45 18.77
CA ASN A 25 -4.91 16.02 18.31
C ASN A 25 -5.26 15.42 16.96
N ILE A 26 -6.50 14.92 16.82
CA ILE A 26 -7.09 14.45 15.58
C ILE A 26 -7.36 15.72 14.74
N ASP A 27 -6.31 16.24 14.10
CA ASP A 27 -6.52 17.24 13.06
C ASP A 27 -7.22 16.54 11.89
N ASP A 28 -8.40 17.05 11.54
CA ASP A 28 -9.10 16.64 10.32
C ASP A 28 -8.11 16.76 9.14
N GLU A 29 -7.70 15.63 8.59
CA GLU A 29 -6.84 15.57 7.39
C GLU A 29 -7.62 16.13 6.20
N LYS A 30 -7.80 17.45 6.16
CA LYS A 30 -8.35 18.14 4.99
C LYS A 30 -7.27 18.23 3.95
N PHE A 31 -7.35 17.38 2.95
CA PHE A 31 -6.51 17.46 1.78
C PHE A 31 -6.62 18.83 1.13
N GLU A 32 -5.50 19.47 0.86
CA GLU A 32 -5.47 20.74 0.16
C GLU A 32 -5.94 20.52 -1.29
N GLU A 33 -7.00 21.18 -1.68
CA GLU A 33 -7.53 21.07 -3.03
C GLU A 33 -6.65 21.80 -4.04
N ALA A 34 -6.63 21.26 -5.27
CA ALA A 34 -5.96 21.91 -6.39
C ALA A 34 -6.46 23.36 -6.56
N PRO A 35 -5.57 24.31 -6.86
CA PRO A 35 -6.02 25.63 -7.32
C PRO A 35 -6.99 25.47 -8.50
N THR A 36 -8.05 26.26 -8.52
CA THR A 36 -9.13 26.13 -9.53
C THR A 36 -8.59 26.15 -10.96
N TRP A 37 -7.60 27.01 -11.24
CA TRP A 37 -6.98 27.08 -12.56
C TRP A 37 -6.25 25.79 -12.93
N VAL A 38 -5.61 25.10 -11.98
CA VAL A 38 -4.96 23.79 -12.20
C VAL A 38 -6.01 22.75 -12.55
N ALA A 39 -7.13 22.71 -11.84
CA ALA A 39 -8.22 21.79 -12.14
C ALA A 39 -8.78 22.01 -13.55
N VAL A 40 -9.02 23.28 -13.94
CA VAL A 40 -9.49 23.63 -15.28
C VAL A 40 -8.49 23.20 -16.36
N ILE A 41 -7.20 23.52 -16.21
CA ILE A 41 -6.16 23.12 -17.17
C ILE A 41 -6.07 21.59 -17.24
N THR A 42 -6.20 20.88 -16.13
CA THR A 42 -6.16 19.41 -16.12
C THR A 42 -7.29 18.81 -16.96
N VAL A 43 -8.53 19.29 -16.75
CA VAL A 43 -9.69 18.82 -17.51
C VAL A 43 -9.55 19.16 -19.00
N LEU A 44 -9.15 20.39 -19.33
CA LEU A 44 -8.91 20.80 -20.72
C LEU A 44 -7.80 20.00 -21.40
N SER A 45 -6.69 19.75 -20.69
CA SER A 45 -5.59 18.91 -21.19
C SER A 45 -6.07 17.48 -21.48
N PHE A 46 -6.84 16.89 -20.58
CA PHE A 46 -7.39 15.55 -20.79
C PHE A 46 -8.37 15.51 -21.96
N ALA A 47 -9.25 16.50 -22.07
CA ALA A 47 -10.21 16.63 -23.16
C ALA A 47 -9.48 16.75 -24.53
N LEU A 48 -8.43 17.59 -24.59
CA LEU A 48 -7.61 17.76 -25.79
C LEU A 48 -6.93 16.43 -26.18
N HIS A 49 -6.32 15.72 -25.22
CA HIS A 49 -5.68 14.43 -25.49
C HIS A 49 -6.70 13.39 -25.95
N THR A 50 -7.90 13.40 -25.41
CA THR A 50 -9.01 12.52 -25.82
C THR A 50 -9.46 12.85 -27.26
N ALA A 51 -9.63 14.14 -27.59
CA ALA A 51 -9.99 14.57 -28.93
C ALA A 51 -8.90 14.17 -29.98
N LEU A 52 -7.63 14.38 -29.63
CA LEU A 52 -6.51 13.93 -30.47
C LEU A 52 -6.46 12.39 -30.60
N GLY A 53 -6.85 11.69 -29.55
CA GLY A 53 -6.98 10.22 -29.59
C GLY A 53 -8.07 9.77 -30.58
N TRP A 54 -9.23 10.40 -30.58
CA TRP A 54 -10.31 10.13 -31.53
C TRP A 54 -9.89 10.47 -32.96
N LEU A 55 -9.18 11.58 -33.17
CA LEU A 55 -8.64 11.93 -34.47
C LEU A 55 -7.66 10.84 -34.96
N ARG A 56 -6.76 10.36 -34.12
CA ARG A 56 -5.83 9.28 -34.49
C ARG A 56 -6.57 7.96 -34.80
N ASP A 57 -7.61 7.63 -34.06
CA ASP A 57 -8.42 6.45 -34.36
C ASP A 57 -9.15 6.58 -35.69
N PHE A 58 -9.64 7.77 -36.03
CA PHE A 58 -10.19 8.07 -37.34
C PHE A 58 -9.13 7.94 -38.46
N LEU A 59 -7.92 8.47 -38.26
CA LEU A 59 -6.81 8.33 -39.23
C LEU A 59 -6.42 6.86 -39.44
N ARG A 60 -6.47 6.05 -38.38
CA ARG A 60 -6.27 4.58 -38.47
C ARG A 60 -7.40 3.88 -39.20
N TYR A 61 -8.61 4.37 -39.02
CA TYR A 61 -9.80 3.79 -39.71
C TYR A 61 -9.72 4.00 -41.24
N ILE A 62 -9.32 5.19 -41.69
CA ILE A 62 -9.16 5.50 -43.11
C ILE A 62 -7.82 5.02 -43.70
N GLY A 63 -6.95 4.37 -42.89
CA GLY A 63 -5.72 3.74 -43.37
C GLY A 63 -4.50 4.67 -43.47
N LEU A 64 -4.61 5.94 -43.04
CA LEU A 64 -3.49 6.90 -43.03
C LEU A 64 -2.47 6.62 -41.91
N GLU A 65 -2.90 6.03 -40.79
CA GLU A 65 -2.01 5.57 -39.72
C GLU A 65 -2.09 4.04 -39.61
N LYS A 66 -0.94 3.36 -39.49
CA LYS A 66 -0.88 1.90 -39.34
C LYS A 66 -1.54 1.44 -38.03
N LYS A 67 -2.43 0.45 -38.15
CA LYS A 67 -3.03 -0.22 -36.96
C LYS A 67 -1.97 -1.12 -36.32
N LYS A 68 -1.49 -0.77 -35.14
CA LYS A 68 -0.57 -1.60 -34.33
C LYS A 68 -1.33 -2.37 -33.22
N ILE A 69 -2.60 -2.70 -33.41
CA ILE A 69 -3.47 -3.29 -32.40
C ILE A 69 -3.72 -4.75 -32.76
N VAL A 70 -3.76 -5.60 -31.74
CA VAL A 70 -4.39 -6.93 -31.88
C VAL A 70 -5.88 -6.67 -32.13
N ILE A 71 -6.29 -6.79 -33.36
CA ILE A 71 -7.69 -6.72 -33.75
C ILE A 71 -8.19 -8.16 -33.67
N ASP A 72 -9.31 -8.34 -32.97
CA ASP A 72 -10.03 -9.62 -33.07
C ASP A 72 -10.34 -9.87 -34.55
N PRO A 73 -9.80 -10.92 -35.14
CA PRO A 73 -9.97 -11.18 -36.57
C PRO A 73 -11.42 -11.47 -36.95
N ASN A 74 -12.30 -11.76 -35.98
CA ASN A 74 -13.68 -12.16 -36.27
C ASN A 74 -14.70 -11.58 -35.25
N PRO A 75 -14.85 -10.24 -35.15
CA PRO A 75 -15.73 -9.63 -34.17
C PRO A 75 -17.23 -9.71 -34.49
N LYS A 76 -17.61 -10.19 -35.72
CA LYS A 76 -19.01 -10.07 -36.20
C LYS A 76 -19.98 -10.95 -35.41
N ASP A 77 -19.53 -12.10 -34.91
CA ASP A 77 -20.39 -13.10 -34.29
C ASP A 77 -20.19 -13.23 -32.77
N PHE A 78 -19.29 -12.47 -32.20
CA PHE A 78 -18.94 -12.56 -30.77
C PHE A 78 -19.04 -11.21 -30.05
N ALA A 79 -19.37 -11.26 -28.78
CA ALA A 79 -19.26 -10.08 -27.91
C ALA A 79 -17.79 -9.60 -27.84
N PRO A 80 -17.53 -8.28 -27.73
CA PRO A 80 -16.17 -7.77 -27.61
C PRO A 80 -15.44 -8.39 -26.41
N LEU A 81 -14.23 -8.90 -26.64
CA LEU A 81 -13.41 -9.51 -25.59
C LEU A 81 -12.95 -8.48 -24.54
N TYR A 82 -12.91 -7.19 -24.90
CA TYR A 82 -12.52 -6.09 -24.03
C TYR A 82 -13.37 -4.84 -24.28
N LEU A 83 -13.47 -3.97 -23.26
CA LEU A 83 -14.19 -2.72 -23.36
C LEU A 83 -13.49 -1.75 -24.32
N SER A 84 -14.27 -1.13 -25.21
CA SER A 84 -13.73 -0.23 -26.24
C SER A 84 -12.97 0.97 -25.65
N TYR A 85 -13.39 1.46 -24.48
CA TYR A 85 -12.73 2.57 -23.79
C TYR A 85 -11.36 2.19 -23.25
N GLU A 86 -11.19 1.02 -22.66
CA GLU A 86 -9.89 0.52 -22.20
C GLU A 86 -8.92 0.40 -23.37
N CYS A 87 -9.37 -0.13 -24.49
CA CYS A 87 -8.57 -0.14 -25.71
C CYS A 87 -8.22 1.27 -26.20
N PHE A 88 -9.16 2.20 -26.17
CA PHE A 88 -8.93 3.59 -26.57
C PHE A 88 -7.91 4.28 -25.65
N TYR A 89 -8.09 4.15 -24.33
CA TYR A 89 -7.17 4.71 -23.35
C TYR A 89 -5.75 4.17 -23.52
N THR A 90 -5.62 2.84 -23.59
CA THR A 90 -4.32 2.17 -23.69
C THR A 90 -3.58 2.61 -24.96
N ARG A 91 -4.22 2.65 -26.13
CA ARG A 91 -3.55 2.96 -27.39
C ARG A 91 -3.29 4.44 -27.63
N ASN A 92 -4.03 5.35 -27.02
CA ASN A 92 -3.93 6.79 -27.32
C ASN A 92 -3.36 7.63 -26.17
N LEU A 93 -3.61 7.25 -24.90
CA LEU A 93 -3.16 7.99 -23.74
C LEU A 93 -2.02 7.28 -22.99
N TYR A 94 -2.26 6.06 -22.52
CA TYR A 94 -1.27 5.30 -21.75
C TYR A 94 0.02 5.02 -22.53
N GLN A 95 -0.11 4.71 -23.81
CA GLN A 95 1.00 4.49 -24.73
C GLN A 95 2.09 5.59 -24.66
N ARG A 96 1.69 6.86 -24.56
CA ARG A 96 2.60 8.02 -24.55
C ARG A 96 3.50 8.10 -23.32
N VAL A 97 3.06 7.49 -22.23
CA VAL A 97 3.73 7.52 -20.92
C VAL A 97 4.15 6.13 -20.46
N ARG A 98 4.07 5.12 -21.33
CA ARG A 98 4.37 3.72 -21.00
C ARG A 98 5.82 3.51 -20.57
N ASP A 99 6.75 4.35 -21.05
CA ASP A 99 8.17 4.29 -20.69
C ASP A 99 8.43 4.51 -19.19
N VAL A 100 7.58 5.31 -18.53
CA VAL A 100 7.73 5.59 -17.08
C VAL A 100 7.03 4.58 -16.18
N PHE A 101 6.22 3.70 -16.74
CA PHE A 101 5.56 2.63 -15.99
C PHE A 101 6.28 1.29 -16.19
N ASN A 102 6.21 0.44 -15.15
CA ASN A 102 6.81 -0.89 -15.18
C ASN A 102 8.29 -0.86 -15.63
N GLN A 103 9.05 0.07 -15.07
CA GLN A 103 10.50 0.13 -15.30
C GLN A 103 11.15 -1.12 -14.68
N PRO A 104 11.92 -1.91 -15.46
CA PRO A 104 12.52 -3.13 -14.95
C PRO A 104 13.68 -2.82 -14.01
N ILE A 105 13.69 -3.51 -12.87
CA ILE A 105 14.75 -3.45 -11.86
C ILE A 105 15.53 -4.77 -11.95
N VAL A 106 16.85 -4.71 -11.95
CA VAL A 106 17.75 -5.87 -12.03
C VAL A 106 18.53 -6.14 -10.75
N SER A 107 18.29 -5.34 -9.72
CA SER A 107 18.84 -5.50 -8.37
C SER A 107 17.75 -5.88 -7.36
N MET A 108 18.17 -6.13 -6.11
CA MET A 108 17.24 -6.24 -4.98
C MET A 108 16.48 -4.93 -4.73
N ALA A 109 15.36 -4.99 -4.00
CA ALA A 109 14.57 -3.82 -3.59
C ALA A 109 15.18 -3.14 -2.34
N GLY A 110 16.49 -2.88 -2.35
CA GLY A 110 17.22 -2.14 -1.31
C GLY A 110 16.99 -0.62 -1.39
N PRO A 111 17.76 0.18 -0.62
CA PRO A 111 17.69 1.64 -0.65
C PRO A 111 18.18 2.25 -1.98
N ILE A 112 18.99 1.49 -2.73
CA ILE A 112 19.41 1.79 -4.10
C ILE A 112 18.97 0.63 -4.98
N VAL A 113 18.46 0.94 -6.16
CA VAL A 113 18.05 -0.04 -7.18
C VAL A 113 18.73 0.24 -8.51
N ASP A 114 19.01 -0.79 -9.27
CA ASP A 114 19.50 -0.69 -10.63
C ASP A 114 18.32 -0.80 -11.60
N VAL A 115 17.97 0.33 -12.20
CA VAL A 115 16.90 0.41 -13.21
C VAL A 115 17.50 0.11 -14.57
N MET A 116 17.00 -0.91 -15.26
CA MET A 116 17.46 -1.28 -16.59
C MET A 116 17.06 -0.21 -17.62
N GLU A 117 18.03 0.30 -18.36
CA GLU A 117 17.78 1.27 -19.41
C GLU A 117 17.12 0.61 -20.60
N ARG A 118 16.04 1.21 -21.07
CA ARG A 118 15.32 0.80 -22.26
C ARG A 118 15.02 2.00 -23.16
N VAL A 119 15.08 1.79 -24.46
CA VAL A 119 14.78 2.79 -25.47
C VAL A 119 13.66 2.31 -26.38
N SER A 120 12.90 3.24 -26.91
CA SER A 120 11.84 2.98 -27.87
C SER A 120 12.03 3.86 -29.10
N GLU A 121 11.95 3.28 -30.31
CA GLU A 121 12.03 3.97 -31.59
C GLU A 121 10.64 4.17 -32.21
N ASP A 122 9.60 3.65 -31.59
CA ASP A 122 8.24 3.58 -32.14
C ASP A 122 7.16 4.17 -31.20
N TYR A 123 7.52 5.25 -30.48
CA TYR A 123 6.62 5.95 -29.55
C TYR A 123 6.10 5.03 -28.42
N ASN A 124 6.98 4.26 -27.77
CA ASN A 124 6.71 3.38 -26.65
C ASN A 124 5.82 2.14 -26.98
N TRP A 125 5.69 1.76 -28.25
CA TRP A 125 5.02 0.50 -28.60
C TRP A 125 5.88 -0.71 -28.25
N THR A 126 7.15 -0.65 -28.59
CA THR A 126 8.14 -1.65 -28.24
C THR A 126 9.31 -1.03 -27.52
N PHE A 127 9.99 -1.81 -26.69
CA PHE A 127 11.18 -1.38 -25.97
C PHE A 127 12.31 -2.35 -26.28
N ARG A 128 13.49 -1.78 -26.51
CA ARG A 128 14.76 -2.50 -26.61
C ARG A 128 15.63 -2.16 -25.40
N PHE A 129 16.14 -3.15 -24.71
CA PHE A 129 17.09 -2.95 -23.63
C PHE A 129 18.45 -2.61 -24.18
N THR A 130 19.13 -1.62 -23.59
CA THR A 130 20.47 -1.18 -24.02
C THR A 130 21.59 -2.04 -23.43
N GLY A 131 21.29 -2.87 -22.41
CA GLY A 131 22.26 -3.61 -21.62
C GLY A 131 22.88 -2.81 -20.47
N ARG A 132 22.53 -1.52 -20.33
CA ARG A 132 22.99 -0.68 -19.21
C ARG A 132 21.93 -0.63 -18.11
N SER A 133 22.38 -0.48 -16.87
CA SER A 133 21.53 -0.16 -15.72
C SER A 133 21.93 1.18 -15.11
N LEU A 134 20.96 1.86 -14.52
CA LEU A 134 21.11 3.16 -13.88
C LEU A 134 20.87 2.96 -12.38
N PRO A 135 21.90 3.16 -11.52
CA PRO A 135 21.69 3.13 -10.08
C PRO A 135 20.88 4.34 -9.66
N ALA A 136 19.84 4.10 -8.85
CA ALA A 136 18.94 5.14 -8.39
C ALA A 136 18.49 4.88 -6.95
N ILE A 137 18.29 5.95 -6.17
CA ILE A 137 17.70 5.89 -4.83
C ILE A 137 16.26 5.38 -4.98
N ASN A 138 15.94 4.32 -4.27
CA ASN A 138 14.68 3.62 -4.36
C ASN A 138 13.60 4.27 -3.48
N LEU A 139 12.83 5.16 -4.05
CA LEU A 139 11.71 5.82 -3.39
C LEU A 139 10.34 5.24 -3.80
N GLY A 140 10.36 4.08 -4.47
CA GLY A 140 9.16 3.44 -5.00
C GLY A 140 8.75 2.14 -4.32
N SER A 141 9.67 1.39 -3.75
CA SER A 141 9.40 0.10 -3.11
C SER A 141 8.87 0.25 -1.69
N TYR A 142 8.00 -0.69 -1.30
CA TYR A 142 7.40 -0.72 0.05
C TYR A 142 8.26 -1.41 1.10
N ASN A 143 9.58 -1.42 0.95
CA ASN A 143 10.51 -2.04 1.89
C ASN A 143 10.71 -1.14 3.13
N TYR A 144 9.65 -0.96 3.94
CA TYR A 144 9.62 0.03 5.01
C TYR A 144 10.70 -0.15 6.06
N LEU A 145 10.97 -1.39 6.50
CA LEU A 145 11.98 -1.69 7.51
C LEU A 145 13.33 -2.12 6.94
N GLY A 146 13.46 -2.22 5.60
CA GLY A 146 14.72 -2.59 4.97
C GLY A 146 15.08 -4.08 5.04
N PHE A 147 14.10 -4.98 5.20
CA PHE A 147 14.36 -6.42 5.27
C PHE A 147 14.40 -7.13 3.90
N ALA A 148 14.06 -6.45 2.80
CA ALA A 148 14.11 -7.03 1.45
C ALA A 148 15.52 -6.96 0.84
N GLU A 149 16.56 -7.12 1.66
CA GLU A 149 17.96 -7.12 1.23
C GLU A 149 18.46 -8.56 1.06
N ASN A 150 19.49 -8.74 0.21
CA ASN A 150 20.08 -10.04 -0.08
C ASN A 150 21.24 -10.40 0.86
N ARG A 151 21.46 -9.64 1.91
CA ARG A 151 22.48 -9.81 2.93
C ARG A 151 21.89 -9.56 4.32
N GLY A 152 22.58 -10.02 5.34
CA GLY A 152 22.17 -9.85 6.72
C GLY A 152 21.28 -11.00 7.24
N PRO A 153 20.82 -10.90 8.51
CA PRO A 153 20.28 -12.04 9.23
C PRO A 153 19.06 -12.68 8.58
N CYS A 154 18.18 -11.91 7.93
CA CYS A 154 17.02 -12.49 7.24
C CYS A 154 17.42 -13.31 6.02
N ALA A 155 18.34 -12.81 5.17
CA ALA A 155 18.82 -13.51 4.00
C ALA A 155 19.63 -14.76 4.40
N GLU A 156 20.48 -14.67 5.41
CA GLU A 156 21.27 -15.79 5.95
C GLU A 156 20.37 -16.92 6.47
N GLN A 157 19.31 -16.57 7.21
CA GLN A 157 18.33 -17.56 7.67
C GLN A 157 17.56 -18.22 6.51
N ALA A 158 17.24 -17.47 5.47
CA ALA A 158 16.62 -18.01 4.26
C ALA A 158 17.55 -18.97 3.52
N ILE A 159 18.85 -18.66 3.42
CA ILE A 159 19.87 -19.53 2.83
C ILE A 159 20.01 -20.82 3.66
N SER A 160 20.15 -20.71 4.98
CA SER A 160 20.22 -21.87 5.88
C SER A 160 18.96 -22.76 5.78
N ALA A 161 17.80 -22.15 5.56
CA ALA A 161 16.57 -22.90 5.35
C ALA A 161 16.56 -23.66 4.01
N ILE A 162 17.18 -23.12 2.97
CA ILE A 162 17.37 -23.84 1.69
C ILE A 162 18.25 -25.06 1.90
N GLU A 163 19.37 -24.91 2.61
CA GLU A 163 20.31 -25.98 2.89
C GLU A 163 19.68 -27.11 3.73
N ALA A 164 18.89 -26.74 4.75
CA ALA A 164 18.27 -27.70 5.67
C ALA A 164 17.00 -28.37 5.11
N CYS A 165 16.19 -27.65 4.34
CA CYS A 165 14.83 -28.06 3.98
C CYS A 165 14.57 -28.08 2.47
N GLY A 166 15.46 -27.50 1.66
CA GLY A 166 15.22 -27.27 0.24
C GLY A 166 14.16 -26.20 -0.02
N ILE A 167 13.70 -26.11 -1.27
CA ILE A 167 12.73 -25.08 -1.71
C ILE A 167 11.28 -25.59 -1.84
N ALA A 168 11.09 -26.90 -1.73
CA ALA A 168 9.77 -27.50 -1.89
C ALA A 168 8.82 -27.13 -0.75
N THR A 169 7.52 -27.05 -1.05
CA THR A 169 6.48 -26.70 -0.06
C THR A 169 6.06 -27.90 0.80
N CYS A 170 6.49 -29.10 0.48
CA CYS A 170 6.28 -30.29 1.29
C CYS A 170 6.98 -30.15 2.66
N ARG A 171 6.30 -30.42 3.76
CA ARG A 171 6.81 -30.32 5.14
C ARG A 171 6.94 -28.90 5.72
N THR A 172 6.40 -27.86 5.07
CA THR A 172 6.46 -26.50 5.61
C THR A 172 5.45 -26.23 6.71
N GLN A 173 4.51 -27.16 6.97
CA GLN A 173 3.41 -26.96 7.92
C GLN A 173 3.89 -26.61 9.33
N GLN A 174 4.96 -27.21 9.82
CA GLN A 174 5.50 -26.90 11.15
C GLN A 174 6.04 -25.47 11.22
N TYR A 175 6.74 -25.01 10.18
CA TYR A 175 7.28 -23.64 10.11
C TYR A 175 6.17 -22.61 9.95
N MET A 176 5.14 -22.93 9.16
CA MET A 176 3.95 -22.10 9.03
C MET A 176 3.26 -21.93 10.39
N ARG A 177 3.12 -23.00 11.19
CA ARG A 177 2.57 -22.93 12.53
C ARG A 177 3.41 -22.08 13.49
N THR A 178 4.73 -22.18 13.39
CA THR A 178 5.64 -21.32 14.16
C THR A 178 5.42 -19.83 13.79
N LEU A 179 5.35 -19.52 12.51
CA LEU A 179 5.06 -18.16 12.03
C LEU A 179 3.68 -17.67 12.54
N GLU A 180 2.63 -18.49 12.38
CA GLU A 180 1.28 -18.17 12.82
C GLU A 180 1.24 -17.88 14.33
N PHE A 181 1.93 -18.70 15.14
CA PHE A 181 2.05 -18.48 16.58
C PHE A 181 2.79 -17.18 16.92
N MET A 182 3.90 -16.90 16.25
CA MET A 182 4.65 -15.64 16.45
C MET A 182 3.80 -14.42 16.07
N MET A 183 3.01 -14.51 15.01
CA MET A 183 2.10 -13.43 14.60
C MET A 183 0.96 -13.25 15.62
N THR A 184 0.40 -14.33 16.14
CA THR A 184 -0.63 -14.30 17.18
C THR A 184 -0.15 -13.52 18.41
N ASP A 185 1.05 -13.83 18.89
CA ASP A 185 1.66 -13.12 20.03
C ASP A 185 2.03 -11.67 19.69
N TYR A 186 2.56 -11.42 18.48
CA TYR A 186 2.90 -10.07 18.05
C TYR A 186 1.69 -9.15 17.95
N LEU A 187 0.57 -9.65 17.44
CA LEU A 187 -0.68 -8.89 17.31
C LEU A 187 -1.49 -8.83 18.61
N GLY A 188 -1.31 -9.79 19.52
CA GLY A 188 -2.08 -9.90 20.76
C GLY A 188 -3.50 -10.41 20.55
N VAL A 189 -3.69 -11.37 19.64
CA VAL A 189 -4.98 -11.99 19.29
C VAL A 189 -4.99 -13.50 19.62
N GLU A 190 -6.14 -14.19 19.43
CA GLU A 190 -6.27 -15.61 19.81
C GLU A 190 -5.60 -16.58 18.82
N ASP A 191 -5.66 -16.32 17.51
CA ASP A 191 -5.07 -17.19 16.48
C ASP A 191 -4.79 -16.43 15.18
N CYS A 192 -3.96 -17.04 14.31
CA CYS A 192 -3.56 -16.49 13.03
C CYS A 192 -3.46 -17.61 11.99
N ILE A 193 -3.74 -17.29 10.74
CA ILE A 193 -3.48 -18.15 9.57
C ILE A 193 -2.72 -17.36 8.51
N ALA A 194 -1.64 -17.96 7.97
CA ALA A 194 -0.78 -17.36 6.96
C ALA A 194 -1.04 -17.96 5.58
N PHE A 195 -0.92 -17.12 4.54
CA PHE A 195 -1.18 -17.43 3.14
C PHE A 195 -0.01 -17.02 2.25
N GLY A 196 0.22 -17.76 1.16
CA GLY A 196 1.34 -17.54 0.24
C GLY A 196 1.21 -16.29 -0.64
N MET A 197 0.08 -15.57 -0.67
CA MET A 197 -0.14 -14.42 -1.55
C MET A 197 -0.96 -13.33 -0.84
N GLY A 198 -0.36 -12.13 -0.67
CA GLY A 198 -1.02 -11.00 0.01
C GLY A 198 -2.31 -10.55 -0.65
N PHE A 199 -2.36 -10.46 -2.00
CA PHE A 199 -3.59 -10.12 -2.73
C PHE A 199 -4.71 -11.14 -2.50
N ALA A 200 -4.40 -12.43 -2.58
CA ALA A 200 -5.34 -13.51 -2.39
C ALA A 200 -5.85 -13.59 -0.94
N THR A 201 -5.09 -13.09 0.02
CA THR A 201 -5.52 -13.02 1.43
C THR A 201 -6.83 -12.24 1.57
N ASN A 202 -7.01 -11.13 0.87
CA ASN A 202 -8.30 -10.42 0.80
C ASN A 202 -9.27 -11.10 -0.18
N ALA A 203 -8.83 -11.29 -1.43
CA ALA A 203 -9.72 -11.65 -2.53
C ALA A 203 -10.41 -13.02 -2.35
N LEU A 204 -9.74 -13.98 -1.70
CA LEU A 204 -10.27 -15.35 -1.53
C LEU A 204 -10.82 -15.62 -0.13
N ASN A 205 -10.56 -14.78 0.88
CA ASN A 205 -11.06 -15.01 2.22
C ASN A 205 -12.28 -14.14 2.57
N ILE A 206 -12.43 -12.94 2.03
CA ILE A 206 -13.67 -12.16 2.20
C ILE A 206 -14.90 -12.96 1.72
N PRO A 207 -14.88 -13.69 0.58
CA PRO A 207 -16.00 -14.52 0.15
C PRO A 207 -16.32 -15.69 1.08
N VAL A 208 -15.39 -16.11 1.92
CA VAL A 208 -15.61 -17.20 2.89
C VAL A 208 -16.43 -16.74 4.09
N ILE A 209 -16.19 -15.50 4.52
CA ILE A 209 -16.83 -14.94 5.72
C ILE A 209 -18.10 -14.13 5.42
N MET A 210 -18.28 -13.68 4.17
CA MET A 210 -19.42 -12.88 3.74
C MET A 210 -20.15 -13.53 2.56
N GLY A 211 -21.48 -13.36 2.50
CA GLY A 211 -22.29 -13.96 1.45
C GLY A 211 -23.64 -13.27 1.24
N LYS A 212 -24.52 -13.94 0.49
CA LYS A 212 -25.89 -13.44 0.24
C LYS A 212 -26.68 -13.23 1.52
N GLY A 213 -27.21 -12.02 1.69
CA GLY A 213 -27.94 -11.59 2.88
C GLY A 213 -27.08 -10.86 3.90
N ASP A 214 -25.79 -10.69 3.62
CA ASP A 214 -24.85 -9.88 4.38
C ASP A 214 -24.65 -8.51 3.72
N LEU A 215 -24.20 -7.53 4.51
CA LEU A 215 -23.84 -6.18 4.06
C LEU A 215 -22.36 -5.93 4.31
N ILE A 216 -21.66 -5.42 3.31
CA ILE A 216 -20.29 -4.91 3.41
C ILE A 216 -20.34 -3.39 3.27
N LEU A 217 -19.87 -2.67 4.29
CA LEU A 217 -19.61 -1.24 4.25
C LEU A 217 -18.11 -1.04 3.99
N SER A 218 -17.76 -0.60 2.78
CA SER A 218 -16.38 -0.49 2.32
C SER A 218 -16.00 0.97 2.16
N ASP A 219 -14.85 1.37 2.71
CA ASP A 219 -14.29 2.68 2.39
C ASP A 219 -14.05 2.80 0.87
N ARG A 220 -14.37 3.97 0.30
CA ARG A 220 -14.26 4.24 -1.14
C ARG A 220 -12.83 4.07 -1.68
N ARG A 221 -11.82 4.19 -0.83
CA ARG A 221 -10.40 4.13 -1.19
C ARG A 221 -9.77 2.75 -0.95
N ASN A 222 -10.56 1.77 -0.54
CA ASN A 222 -10.07 0.42 -0.29
C ASN A 222 -9.39 -0.20 -1.52
N HIS A 223 -8.38 -1.00 -1.25
CA HIS A 223 -7.55 -1.69 -2.25
C HIS A 223 -8.38 -2.62 -3.14
N ILE A 224 -7.94 -2.78 -4.39
CA ILE A 224 -8.63 -3.61 -5.39
C ILE A 224 -8.84 -5.07 -4.93
N SER A 225 -7.95 -5.63 -4.09
CA SER A 225 -8.12 -6.98 -3.55
C SER A 225 -9.34 -7.10 -2.62
N ILE A 226 -9.63 -6.06 -1.83
CA ILE A 226 -10.82 -5.95 -0.99
C ILE A 226 -12.06 -5.82 -1.87
N ILE A 227 -12.02 -4.95 -2.88
CA ILE A 227 -13.11 -4.74 -3.83
C ILE A 227 -13.44 -6.04 -4.56
N LEU A 228 -12.43 -6.77 -5.01
CA LEU A 228 -12.61 -8.05 -5.68
C LEU A 228 -13.22 -9.10 -4.72
N GLY A 229 -12.67 -9.25 -3.53
CA GLY A 229 -13.19 -10.17 -2.51
C GLY A 229 -14.64 -9.86 -2.12
N ALA A 230 -14.96 -8.57 -1.92
CA ALA A 230 -16.33 -8.14 -1.65
C ALA A 230 -17.29 -8.49 -2.80
N ARG A 231 -16.87 -8.30 -4.06
CA ARG A 231 -17.69 -8.68 -5.23
C ARG A 231 -17.89 -10.18 -5.35
N LEU A 232 -16.84 -10.96 -5.12
CA LEU A 232 -16.91 -12.42 -5.19
C LEU A 232 -17.77 -13.02 -4.08
N SER A 233 -17.95 -12.35 -2.94
CA SER A 233 -18.77 -12.83 -1.82
C SER A 233 -20.26 -12.92 -2.16
N GLY A 234 -20.75 -12.11 -3.11
CA GLY A 234 -22.17 -11.96 -3.40
C GLY A 234 -22.97 -11.24 -2.30
N ALA A 235 -22.31 -10.67 -1.30
CA ALA A 235 -22.92 -9.77 -0.32
C ALA A 235 -23.34 -8.44 -0.97
N ARG A 236 -24.23 -7.71 -0.32
CA ARG A 236 -24.52 -6.33 -0.71
C ARG A 236 -23.34 -5.45 -0.32
N ILE A 237 -22.84 -4.67 -1.27
CA ILE A 237 -21.75 -3.72 -1.03
C ILE A 237 -22.33 -2.31 -1.03
N CYS A 238 -22.02 -1.54 0.01
CA CYS A 238 -22.26 -0.12 0.11
C CYS A 238 -20.92 0.57 0.40
N THR A 239 -20.59 1.63 -0.34
CA THR A 239 -19.35 2.37 -0.15
C THR A 239 -19.63 3.66 0.57
N PHE A 240 -18.84 3.98 1.59
CA PHE A 240 -18.87 5.28 2.26
C PHE A 240 -17.66 6.15 1.88
N ASN A 241 -17.80 7.45 2.08
CA ASN A 241 -16.75 8.41 1.77
C ASN A 241 -15.53 8.19 2.66
N HIS A 242 -14.34 8.35 2.07
CA HIS A 242 -13.07 8.08 2.74
C HIS A 242 -12.94 8.86 4.06
N ASN A 243 -12.69 8.12 5.16
CA ASN A 243 -12.54 8.67 6.51
C ASN A 243 -13.69 9.57 6.99
N ASP A 244 -14.88 9.49 6.37
CA ASP A 244 -16.06 10.23 6.78
C ASP A 244 -16.92 9.41 7.74
N MET A 245 -16.74 9.65 9.03
CA MET A 245 -17.44 8.92 10.08
C MET A 245 -18.95 9.24 10.12
N LYS A 246 -19.35 10.41 9.65
CA LYS A 246 -20.78 10.78 9.56
C LYS A 246 -21.46 9.99 8.45
N ASP A 247 -20.81 9.85 7.31
CA ASP A 247 -21.30 9.06 6.19
C ASP A 247 -21.35 7.56 6.55
N LEU A 248 -20.32 7.05 7.24
CA LEU A 248 -20.31 5.68 7.77
C LEU A 248 -21.47 5.46 8.76
N GLU A 249 -21.68 6.38 9.70
CA GLU A 249 -22.76 6.27 10.68
C GLU A 249 -24.13 6.32 10.01
N HIS A 250 -24.31 7.18 8.99
CA HIS A 250 -25.53 7.24 8.22
C HIS A 250 -25.87 5.90 7.57
N HIS A 251 -24.90 5.28 6.89
CA HIS A 251 -25.08 3.95 6.27
C HIS A 251 -25.33 2.83 7.29
N LEU A 252 -24.70 2.90 8.47
CA LEU A 252 -24.95 1.94 9.54
C LEU A 252 -26.38 2.10 10.10
N SER A 253 -26.83 3.34 10.28
CA SER A 253 -28.19 3.64 10.75
C SER A 253 -29.26 3.15 9.77
N GLU A 254 -29.08 3.44 8.47
CA GLU A 254 -29.97 2.91 7.42
C GLU A 254 -29.96 1.38 7.38
N ALA A 255 -28.79 0.76 7.49
CA ALA A 255 -28.67 -0.70 7.44
C ALA A 255 -29.42 -1.39 8.58
N VAL A 256 -29.40 -0.80 9.77
CA VAL A 256 -30.11 -1.35 10.95
C VAL A 256 -31.60 -1.00 10.91
N GLY A 257 -31.98 0.22 10.48
CA GLY A 257 -33.35 0.69 10.41
C GLY A 257 -34.15 0.03 9.28
N ASP A 258 -33.65 0.05 8.06
CA ASP A 258 -34.38 -0.41 6.88
C ASP A 258 -34.13 -1.88 6.54
N GLY A 259 -32.99 -2.44 6.94
CA GLY A 259 -32.61 -3.79 6.62
C GLY A 259 -32.34 -4.03 5.13
N GLN A 260 -32.61 -5.26 4.65
CA GLN A 260 -32.37 -5.64 3.27
C GLN A 260 -33.36 -5.00 2.31
N PRO A 261 -32.91 -4.35 1.21
CA PRO A 261 -33.79 -3.73 0.23
C PRO A 261 -34.84 -4.70 -0.33
N ARG A 262 -36.07 -4.23 -0.51
CA ARG A 262 -37.25 -4.99 -0.99
C ARG A 262 -37.77 -6.08 -0.06
N LYS A 263 -36.99 -6.55 0.91
CA LYS A 263 -37.38 -7.65 1.82
C LYS A 263 -37.65 -7.15 3.24
N PHE A 264 -37.14 -6.01 3.60
CA PHE A 264 -37.25 -5.39 4.94
C PHE A 264 -36.87 -6.37 6.08
N ARG A 265 -35.94 -7.29 5.78
CA ARG A 265 -35.40 -8.25 6.75
C ARG A 265 -34.07 -7.71 7.29
N PRO A 266 -33.74 -7.98 8.56
CA PRO A 266 -32.43 -7.64 9.08
C PRO A 266 -31.31 -8.27 8.24
N TRP A 267 -30.16 -7.60 8.17
CA TRP A 267 -28.95 -8.19 7.62
C TRP A 267 -28.49 -9.33 8.52
N LYS A 268 -27.99 -10.41 7.94
CA LYS A 268 -27.41 -11.52 8.72
C LYS A 268 -26.13 -11.06 9.42
N LYS A 269 -25.28 -10.32 8.69
CA LYS A 269 -24.04 -9.70 9.18
C LYS A 269 -23.86 -8.35 8.51
N ILE A 270 -23.26 -7.41 9.25
CA ILE A 270 -22.77 -6.13 8.71
C ILE A 270 -21.28 -6.12 8.98
N LEU A 271 -20.46 -5.94 7.94
CA LEU A 271 -19.01 -5.88 8.01
C LEU A 271 -18.52 -4.53 7.49
N ILE A 272 -17.80 -3.80 8.34
CA ILE A 272 -17.06 -2.60 7.97
C ILE A 272 -15.66 -3.04 7.53
N ILE A 273 -15.19 -2.58 6.36
CA ILE A 273 -13.83 -2.89 5.86
C ILE A 273 -13.10 -1.58 5.60
N VAL A 274 -11.94 -1.44 6.25
CA VAL A 274 -11.04 -0.28 6.11
C VAL A 274 -9.58 -0.73 6.00
N GLU A 275 -8.72 0.14 5.43
CA GLU A 275 -7.26 -0.04 5.48
C GLU A 275 -6.68 0.76 6.63
N GLY A 276 -5.66 0.22 7.30
CA GLY A 276 -4.93 0.94 8.34
C GLY A 276 -4.24 2.17 7.77
N VAL A 277 -3.47 1.98 6.69
CA VAL A 277 -2.87 3.05 5.88
C VAL A 277 -3.26 2.86 4.42
N TYR A 278 -3.82 3.88 3.81
CA TYR A 278 -4.22 3.87 2.41
C TYR A 278 -3.05 4.17 1.49
N SER A 279 -2.74 3.23 0.61
CA SER A 279 -1.53 3.25 -0.21
C SER A 279 -1.42 4.40 -1.21
N MET A 280 -2.54 4.99 -1.61
CA MET A 280 -2.58 6.07 -2.59
C MET A 280 -2.66 7.44 -1.94
N GLU A 281 -3.31 7.55 -0.79
CA GLU A 281 -3.52 8.80 -0.08
C GLU A 281 -2.51 9.02 1.05
N GLY A 282 -1.90 7.94 1.57
CA GLY A 282 -1.06 8.00 2.76
C GLY A 282 -1.83 8.36 4.04
N SER A 283 -3.17 8.36 4.00
CA SER A 283 -4.01 8.61 5.16
C SER A 283 -4.11 7.39 6.08
N LEU A 284 -4.35 7.63 7.37
CA LEU A 284 -4.66 6.60 8.35
C LEU A 284 -6.18 6.54 8.57
N CYS A 285 -6.72 5.35 8.82
CA CYS A 285 -8.11 5.22 9.23
C CYS A 285 -8.32 5.81 10.64
N LYS A 286 -9.49 6.39 10.87
CA LYS A 286 -9.93 6.90 12.18
C LYS A 286 -10.42 5.75 13.07
N LEU A 287 -9.52 4.82 13.40
CA LEU A 287 -9.85 3.54 14.03
C LEU A 287 -10.66 3.67 15.32
N PRO A 288 -10.37 4.59 16.27
CA PRO A 288 -11.17 4.73 17.50
C PRO A 288 -12.65 5.06 17.21
N GLU A 289 -12.91 5.95 16.27
CA GLU A 289 -14.27 6.34 15.88
C GLU A 289 -14.99 5.18 15.19
N ILE A 290 -14.30 4.44 14.30
CA ILE A 290 -14.85 3.25 13.64
C ILE A 290 -15.21 2.17 14.66
N VAL A 291 -14.36 1.94 15.65
CA VAL A 291 -14.63 0.98 16.75
C VAL A 291 -15.83 1.41 17.58
N ALA A 292 -15.98 2.69 17.88
CA ALA A 292 -17.15 3.21 18.57
C ALA A 292 -18.44 2.97 17.76
N LEU A 293 -18.43 3.24 16.47
CA LEU A 293 -19.55 2.99 15.55
C LEU A 293 -19.85 1.49 15.41
N LYS A 294 -18.82 0.66 15.26
CA LYS A 294 -18.97 -0.80 15.25
C LYS A 294 -19.70 -1.32 16.49
N LYS A 295 -19.28 -0.86 17.67
CA LYS A 295 -19.91 -1.27 18.96
C LYS A 295 -21.35 -0.78 19.05
N LYS A 296 -21.62 0.49 18.66
CA LYS A 296 -22.95 1.10 18.68
C LYS A 296 -23.96 0.32 17.82
N TYR A 297 -23.56 -0.04 16.60
CA TYR A 297 -24.44 -0.68 15.60
C TYR A 297 -24.28 -2.21 15.54
N LYS A 298 -23.48 -2.81 16.42
CA LYS A 298 -23.20 -4.26 16.47
C LYS A 298 -22.73 -4.84 15.14
N ALA A 299 -21.88 -4.09 14.43
CA ALA A 299 -21.23 -4.51 13.20
C ALA A 299 -19.90 -5.21 13.49
N TYR A 300 -19.38 -5.96 12.53
CA TYR A 300 -18.03 -6.50 12.52
C TYR A 300 -17.06 -5.53 11.85
N LEU A 301 -15.78 -5.62 12.21
CA LEU A 301 -14.72 -4.76 11.67
C LEU A 301 -13.58 -5.61 11.11
N TYR A 302 -13.24 -5.34 9.87
CA TYR A 302 -12.08 -5.87 9.14
C TYR A 302 -11.10 -4.73 8.90
N VAL A 303 -9.85 -4.87 9.37
CA VAL A 303 -8.79 -3.90 9.18
C VAL A 303 -7.67 -4.52 8.34
N ASP A 304 -7.40 -3.94 7.19
CA ASP A 304 -6.26 -4.30 6.33
C ASP A 304 -5.04 -3.47 6.73
N GLU A 305 -4.12 -4.11 7.43
CA GLU A 305 -2.87 -3.53 7.93
C GLU A 305 -1.69 -3.66 6.93
N ALA A 306 -1.96 -3.93 5.65
CA ALA A 306 -0.92 -4.22 4.68
C ALA A 306 0.15 -3.13 4.55
N HIS A 307 -0.17 -1.87 4.79
CA HIS A 307 0.75 -0.73 4.76
C HIS A 307 1.13 -0.19 6.15
N SER A 308 0.51 -0.67 7.20
CA SER A 308 0.71 -0.19 8.57
C SER A 308 1.49 -1.16 9.43
N ILE A 309 1.30 -2.48 9.28
CA ILE A 309 2.04 -3.47 10.04
C ILE A 309 3.55 -3.38 9.80
N GLY A 310 4.34 -3.36 10.88
CA GLY A 310 5.78 -3.12 10.85
C GLY A 310 6.16 -1.64 10.71
N ALA A 311 5.30 -0.80 10.13
CA ALA A 311 5.65 0.56 9.72
C ALA A 311 5.12 1.66 10.67
N ILE A 312 4.00 1.42 11.35
CA ILE A 312 3.32 2.40 12.21
C ILE A 312 3.08 1.80 13.61
N GLY A 313 3.01 2.69 14.58
CA GLY A 313 2.89 2.35 16.00
C GLY A 313 4.25 2.22 16.68
N SER A 314 4.29 2.43 17.99
CA SER A 314 5.51 2.44 18.78
C SER A 314 6.27 1.11 18.76
N ARG A 315 5.55 0.01 18.57
CA ARG A 315 6.07 -1.36 18.46
C ARG A 315 5.95 -1.93 17.06
N GLY A 316 5.53 -1.10 16.07
CA GLY A 316 5.30 -1.54 14.70
C GLY A 316 4.08 -2.45 14.51
N ARG A 317 3.13 -2.45 15.44
CA ARG A 317 1.93 -3.30 15.37
C ARG A 317 0.78 -2.68 14.57
N GLY A 318 1.08 -1.70 13.70
CA GLY A 318 0.12 -1.06 12.82
C GLY A 318 -0.75 0.01 13.49
N VAL A 319 -1.91 0.29 12.89
CA VAL A 319 -2.80 1.35 13.37
C VAL A 319 -3.47 1.02 14.71
N VAL A 320 -3.58 -0.26 15.05
CA VAL A 320 -4.09 -0.70 16.35
C VAL A 320 -3.16 -0.22 17.48
N ASP A 321 -1.84 -0.40 17.31
CA ASP A 321 -0.81 0.10 18.23
C ASP A 321 -0.70 1.64 18.18
N TYR A 322 -0.84 2.24 17.00
CA TYR A 322 -0.78 3.69 16.79
C TYR A 322 -1.89 4.43 17.56
N TRP A 323 -3.12 3.94 17.49
CA TRP A 323 -4.27 4.51 18.18
C TRP A 323 -4.48 3.97 19.60
N ASN A 324 -3.63 3.05 20.06
CA ASN A 324 -3.77 2.38 21.35
C ASN A 324 -5.17 1.74 21.55
N VAL A 325 -5.69 1.10 20.51
CA VAL A 325 -6.95 0.36 20.52
C VAL A 325 -6.70 -1.06 21.00
N ASP A 326 -7.65 -1.66 21.74
CA ASP A 326 -7.57 -3.07 22.10
C ASP A 326 -7.65 -3.95 20.83
N PRO A 327 -6.67 -4.81 20.54
CA PRO A 327 -6.72 -5.72 19.40
C PRO A 327 -8.00 -6.56 19.33
N ASN A 328 -8.62 -6.88 20.47
CA ASN A 328 -9.86 -7.64 20.54
C ASN A 328 -11.09 -6.86 20.06
N ASP A 329 -10.98 -5.54 19.93
CA ASP A 329 -12.03 -4.72 19.33
C ASP A 329 -12.10 -4.85 17.80
N ILE A 330 -11.07 -5.44 17.18
CA ILE A 330 -11.02 -5.74 15.75
C ILE A 330 -11.39 -7.22 15.57
N ASP A 331 -12.40 -7.49 14.75
CA ASP A 331 -12.84 -8.88 14.54
C ASP A 331 -11.91 -9.63 13.59
N ILE A 332 -11.36 -8.93 12.61
CA ILE A 332 -10.49 -9.50 11.57
C ILE A 332 -9.33 -8.57 11.32
N HIS A 333 -8.13 -9.00 11.69
CA HIS A 333 -6.89 -8.38 11.33
C HIS A 333 -6.36 -9.05 10.06
N MET A 334 -6.13 -8.27 9.02
CA MET A 334 -5.43 -8.72 7.83
C MET A 334 -4.14 -7.93 7.67
N GLY A 335 -3.09 -8.58 7.22
CA GLY A 335 -1.85 -7.91 6.85
C GLY A 335 -1.05 -8.70 5.83
N THR A 336 0.09 -8.14 5.41
CA THR A 336 0.95 -8.76 4.41
C THR A 336 2.40 -8.81 4.86
N PHE A 337 3.10 -9.85 4.43
CA PHE A 337 4.54 -9.99 4.64
C PHE A 337 5.38 -9.39 3.50
N THR A 338 4.71 -8.83 2.47
CA THR A 338 5.37 -8.36 1.24
C THR A 338 6.06 -7.00 1.37
N LYS A 339 5.81 -6.25 2.44
CA LYS A 339 6.28 -4.88 2.62
C LYS A 339 7.30 -4.80 3.76
N SER A 340 6.85 -4.53 4.99
CA SER A 340 7.75 -4.36 6.14
C SER A 340 8.62 -5.58 6.46
N PHE A 341 8.15 -6.80 6.15
CA PHE A 341 8.90 -8.03 6.43
C PHE A 341 9.77 -8.51 5.25
N GLY A 342 9.73 -7.81 4.10
CA GLY A 342 10.59 -8.08 2.95
C GLY A 342 10.46 -9.47 2.34
N SER A 343 9.25 -10.08 2.36
CA SER A 343 9.00 -11.44 1.89
C SER A 343 7.76 -11.52 0.99
N VAL A 344 7.02 -12.60 0.99
CA VAL A 344 5.76 -12.80 0.24
C VAL A 344 4.65 -13.29 1.18
N GLY A 345 3.40 -13.19 0.72
CA GLY A 345 2.26 -13.70 1.47
C GLY A 345 1.55 -12.66 2.32
N GLY A 346 0.61 -13.14 3.12
CA GLY A 346 -0.17 -12.35 4.05
C GLY A 346 -0.77 -13.24 5.14
N TYR A 347 -1.53 -12.64 6.04
CA TYR A 347 -2.16 -13.34 7.14
C TYR A 347 -3.57 -12.78 7.41
N ILE A 348 -4.39 -13.62 8.06
CA ILE A 348 -5.61 -13.21 8.74
C ILE A 348 -5.50 -13.68 10.19
N ALA A 349 -5.84 -12.79 11.13
CA ALA A 349 -5.77 -13.07 12.55
C ALA A 349 -7.01 -12.52 13.28
N GLY A 350 -7.32 -13.10 14.43
CA GLY A 350 -8.48 -12.73 15.23
C GLY A 350 -8.89 -13.85 16.18
N LYS A 351 -10.19 -14.00 16.39
CA LYS A 351 -10.71 -15.09 17.23
C LYS A 351 -10.39 -16.47 16.65
N LYS A 352 -10.01 -17.41 17.52
CA LYS A 352 -9.65 -18.77 17.11
C LYS A 352 -10.76 -19.45 16.30
N SER A 353 -12.01 -19.29 16.67
CA SER A 353 -13.15 -19.86 15.94
C SER A 353 -13.27 -19.37 14.50
N LEU A 354 -12.96 -18.09 14.24
CA LEU A 354 -12.92 -17.51 12.90
C LEU A 354 -11.75 -18.08 12.10
N VAL A 355 -10.57 -18.14 12.70
CA VAL A 355 -9.36 -18.65 12.03
C VAL A 355 -9.52 -20.13 11.68
N ASP A 356 -10.07 -20.95 12.60
CA ASP A 356 -10.37 -22.37 12.34
C ASP A 356 -11.39 -22.51 11.20
N TYR A 357 -12.42 -21.67 11.15
CA TYR A 357 -13.40 -21.66 10.07
C TYR A 357 -12.75 -21.35 8.72
N ILE A 358 -11.92 -20.30 8.66
CA ILE A 358 -11.18 -19.91 7.43
C ILE A 358 -10.24 -21.05 7.00
N ARG A 359 -9.55 -21.70 7.92
CA ARG A 359 -8.60 -22.79 7.66
C ARG A 359 -9.23 -23.97 6.91
N VAL A 360 -10.52 -24.21 7.16
CA VAL A 360 -11.25 -25.34 6.55
C VAL A 360 -12.02 -24.95 5.28
N HIS A 361 -12.47 -23.68 5.18
CA HIS A 361 -13.39 -23.26 4.13
C HIS A 361 -12.74 -22.35 3.07
N SER A 362 -11.56 -21.82 3.35
CA SER A 362 -10.91 -20.89 2.41
C SER A 362 -10.26 -21.63 1.25
N HIS A 363 -10.56 -21.17 0.03
CA HIS A 363 -9.89 -21.66 -1.16
C HIS A 363 -8.38 -21.42 -1.13
N SER A 364 -7.92 -20.31 -0.55
CA SER A 364 -6.50 -20.05 -0.40
C SER A 364 -5.83 -20.91 0.67
N ALA A 365 -6.57 -21.38 1.69
CA ALA A 365 -6.04 -22.30 2.67
C ALA A 365 -6.02 -23.76 2.16
N CYS A 366 -7.07 -24.18 1.44
CA CYS A 366 -7.26 -25.56 1.03
C CYS A 366 -6.57 -25.91 -0.29
N TYR A 367 -6.48 -24.98 -1.24
CA TYR A 367 -6.09 -25.28 -2.62
C TYR A 367 -4.87 -24.52 -3.12
N SER A 368 -4.37 -23.51 -2.42
CA SER A 368 -3.12 -22.84 -2.79
C SER A 368 -1.91 -23.54 -2.21
N SER A 369 -0.76 -23.34 -2.84
CA SER A 369 0.52 -23.82 -2.31
C SER A 369 0.87 -23.09 -1.02
N SER A 370 1.40 -23.83 -0.04
CA SER A 370 2.02 -23.26 1.16
C SER A 370 3.28 -22.47 0.79
N MET A 371 3.70 -21.56 1.65
CA MET A 371 5.00 -20.89 1.51
C MET A 371 6.14 -21.90 1.67
N SER A 372 7.20 -21.77 0.86
CA SER A 372 8.42 -22.59 1.01
C SER A 372 9.18 -22.19 2.27
N ALA A 373 10.04 -23.10 2.77
CA ALA A 373 10.80 -22.87 3.99
C ALA A 373 11.64 -21.57 3.98
N PRO A 374 12.39 -21.23 2.92
CA PRO A 374 13.15 -19.98 2.87
C PRO A 374 12.29 -18.72 3.05
N ILE A 375 11.09 -18.71 2.46
CA ILE A 375 10.14 -17.61 2.59
C ILE A 375 9.67 -17.46 4.04
N VAL A 376 9.30 -18.57 4.68
CA VAL A 376 8.82 -18.58 6.06
C VAL A 376 9.93 -18.15 7.03
N TYR A 377 11.16 -18.63 6.83
CA TYR A 377 12.30 -18.25 7.65
C TYR A 377 12.70 -16.78 7.48
N GLN A 378 12.59 -16.21 6.27
CA GLN A 378 12.74 -14.77 6.05
C GLN A 378 11.76 -13.98 6.93
N ILE A 379 10.49 -14.38 6.97
CA ILE A 379 9.46 -13.69 7.77
C ILE A 379 9.71 -13.89 9.27
N ILE A 380 10.00 -15.13 9.70
CA ILE A 380 10.32 -15.45 11.09
C ILE A 380 11.51 -14.61 11.58
N SER A 381 12.59 -14.53 10.77
CA SER A 381 13.76 -13.73 11.11
C SER A 381 13.43 -12.25 11.24
N ALA A 382 12.72 -11.68 10.26
CA ALA A 382 12.29 -10.28 10.32
C ALA A 382 11.42 -10.00 11.55
N LEU A 383 10.47 -10.90 11.85
CA LEU A 383 9.59 -10.78 13.03
C LEU A 383 10.36 -10.95 14.35
N THR A 384 11.35 -11.84 14.38
CA THR A 384 12.25 -12.02 15.54
C THR A 384 13.00 -10.74 15.86
N ILE A 385 13.54 -10.05 14.84
CA ILE A 385 14.23 -8.75 14.99
C ILE A 385 13.24 -7.67 15.43
N VAL A 386 12.09 -7.54 14.75
CA VAL A 386 11.08 -6.51 15.06
C VAL A 386 10.59 -6.65 16.51
N THR A 387 10.45 -7.87 17.02
CA THR A 387 10.00 -8.14 18.39
C THR A 387 11.12 -8.14 19.41
N GLY A 388 12.39 -8.01 19.01
CA GLY A 388 13.57 -8.06 19.89
C GLY A 388 13.85 -9.43 20.49
N ARG A 389 13.28 -10.51 19.90
CA ARG A 389 13.51 -11.89 20.37
C ARG A 389 14.91 -12.42 20.03
N ASP A 390 15.62 -11.73 19.16
CA ASP A 390 17.05 -11.95 18.88
C ASP A 390 17.97 -11.39 19.98
N GLY A 391 17.40 -10.76 21.01
CA GLY A 391 18.15 -10.11 22.09
C GLY A 391 18.72 -8.74 21.72
N THR A 392 18.42 -8.23 20.52
CA THR A 392 18.83 -6.89 20.07
C THR A 392 17.66 -5.89 20.14
N ASN A 393 17.97 -4.62 19.96
CA ASN A 393 16.96 -3.56 19.78
C ASN A 393 16.94 -3.02 18.34
N ASP A 394 17.45 -3.79 17.38
CA ASP A 394 17.54 -3.37 15.96
C ASP A 394 16.14 -3.10 15.37
N GLY A 395 15.17 -3.94 15.67
CA GLY A 395 13.78 -3.73 15.23
C GLY A 395 13.21 -2.38 15.66
N GLN A 396 13.40 -2.01 16.93
CA GLN A 396 12.97 -0.72 17.46
C GLN A 396 13.74 0.46 16.86
N LYS A 397 15.04 0.28 16.60
CA LYS A 397 15.84 1.29 15.89
C LYS A 397 15.31 1.52 14.47
N ARG A 398 14.98 0.46 13.73
CA ARG A 398 14.41 0.54 12.37
C ARG A 398 13.05 1.25 12.37
N ILE A 399 12.15 0.94 13.31
CA ILE A 399 10.84 1.60 13.43
C ILE A 399 11.02 3.10 13.70
N ARG A 400 11.90 3.48 14.65
CA ARG A 400 12.19 4.89 14.94
C ARG A 400 12.86 5.59 13.75
N GLN A 401 13.80 4.93 13.09
CA GLN A 401 14.48 5.49 11.91
C GLN A 401 13.50 5.73 10.77
N LEU A 402 12.55 4.80 10.54
CA LEU A 402 11.48 4.99 9.56
C LEU A 402 10.65 6.24 9.90
N SER A 403 10.20 6.37 11.13
CA SER A 403 9.41 7.53 11.58
C SER A 403 10.18 8.84 11.39
N ARG A 404 11.44 8.89 11.82
CA ARG A 404 12.33 10.05 11.65
C ARG A 404 12.48 10.43 10.17
N ASN A 405 12.77 9.46 9.31
CA ASN A 405 12.92 9.66 7.87
C ASN A 405 11.64 10.22 7.24
N VAL A 406 10.48 9.67 7.65
CA VAL A 406 9.16 10.08 7.16
C VAL A 406 8.87 11.54 7.54
N HIS A 407 9.04 11.90 8.81
CA HIS A 407 8.79 13.25 9.30
C HIS A 407 9.71 14.26 8.62
N TYR A 408 11.00 13.96 8.56
CA TYR A 408 11.98 14.81 7.89
C TYR A 408 11.61 15.07 6.43
N PHE A 409 11.44 14.01 5.64
CA PHE A 409 11.19 14.12 4.20
C PHE A 409 9.87 14.84 3.91
N ARG A 410 8.81 14.49 4.64
CA ARG A 410 7.49 15.13 4.50
C ARG A 410 7.53 16.62 4.85
N ARG A 411 8.15 16.98 5.98
CA ARG A 411 8.25 18.37 6.42
C ARG A 411 8.96 19.24 5.39
N GLN A 412 10.09 18.79 4.87
CA GLN A 412 10.82 19.52 3.83
C GLN A 412 9.96 19.75 2.57
N LEU A 413 9.22 18.73 2.11
CA LEU A 413 8.31 18.88 0.97
C LEU A 413 7.21 19.91 1.23
N VAL A 414 6.60 19.89 2.40
CA VAL A 414 5.55 20.84 2.79
C VAL A 414 6.12 22.26 2.89
N ASP A 415 7.29 22.41 3.52
CA ASP A 415 7.96 23.70 3.70
C ASP A 415 8.41 24.31 2.35
N MET A 416 8.72 23.46 1.35
CA MET A 416 9.00 23.90 -0.04
C MET A 416 7.75 24.34 -0.81
N GLY A 417 6.54 24.19 -0.27
CA GLY A 417 5.29 24.59 -0.92
C GLY A 417 4.68 23.55 -1.86
N PHE A 418 5.05 22.28 -1.71
CA PHE A 418 4.36 21.19 -2.39
C PHE A 418 3.05 20.83 -1.67
N ILE A 419 2.04 20.41 -2.43
CA ILE A 419 0.81 19.85 -1.85
C ILE A 419 1.05 18.37 -1.57
N VAL A 420 1.15 18.02 -0.29
CA VAL A 420 1.44 16.68 0.20
C VAL A 420 0.21 16.11 0.90
N TYR A 421 -0.27 14.95 0.45
CA TYR A 421 -1.40 14.27 1.06
C TYR A 421 -0.95 13.29 2.16
N GLY A 422 -1.91 12.87 2.97
CA GLY A 422 -1.76 11.82 3.98
C GLY A 422 -1.30 12.30 5.35
N ASN A 423 -1.27 11.36 6.28
CA ASN A 423 -0.91 11.58 7.67
C ASN A 423 0.62 11.82 7.80
N LYS A 424 1.00 12.59 8.83
CA LYS A 424 2.42 12.91 9.10
C LYS A 424 3.28 11.68 9.39
N ASP A 425 2.70 10.64 9.97
CA ASP A 425 3.39 9.40 10.36
C ASP A 425 3.35 8.32 9.26
N SER A 426 2.66 8.57 8.14
CA SER A 426 2.54 7.62 7.04
C SER A 426 3.85 7.46 6.27
N PRO A 427 4.37 6.23 6.09
CA PRO A 427 5.59 5.98 5.30
C PRO A 427 5.37 6.18 3.79
N VAL A 428 4.13 6.37 3.39
CA VAL A 428 3.72 6.71 2.03
C VAL A 428 3.45 8.20 1.95
N ILE A 429 4.20 8.91 1.11
CA ILE A 429 4.14 10.36 0.97
C ILE A 429 3.72 10.72 -0.45
N PRO A 430 2.42 10.91 -0.72
CA PRO A 430 1.92 11.33 -2.02
C PRO A 430 2.07 12.84 -2.20
N VAL A 431 2.74 13.25 -3.27
CA VAL A 431 2.84 14.66 -3.68
C VAL A 431 2.04 14.88 -4.96
N MET A 432 1.18 15.87 -4.96
CA MET A 432 0.21 16.08 -6.02
C MET A 432 0.84 16.70 -7.26
N LEU A 433 0.59 16.06 -8.41
CA LEU A 433 1.02 16.53 -9.73
C LEU A 433 -0.14 17.18 -10.50
N PHE A 434 -1.36 16.79 -10.19
CA PHE A 434 -2.63 17.16 -10.83
C PHE A 434 -2.67 16.85 -12.33
N ILE A 435 -1.85 17.52 -13.14
CA ILE A 435 -1.85 17.45 -14.61
C ILE A 435 -1.22 16.14 -15.09
N PRO A 436 -1.92 15.29 -15.88
CA PRO A 436 -1.40 14.00 -16.34
C PRO A 436 -0.07 14.08 -17.10
N ALA A 437 0.17 15.14 -17.86
CA ALA A 437 1.43 15.34 -18.59
C ALA A 437 2.66 15.42 -17.66
N LYS A 438 2.48 15.92 -16.43
CA LYS A 438 3.55 16.00 -15.43
C LYS A 438 3.99 14.63 -14.89
N ILE A 439 3.14 13.60 -15.00
CA ILE A 439 3.46 12.22 -14.56
C ILE A 439 4.76 11.75 -15.21
N ALA A 440 4.81 11.80 -16.54
CA ALA A 440 5.99 11.36 -17.28
C ALA A 440 7.18 12.31 -17.12
N ALA A 441 6.94 13.62 -17.11
CA ALA A 441 8.00 14.61 -16.93
C ALA A 441 8.72 14.43 -15.58
N VAL A 442 7.97 14.34 -14.49
CA VAL A 442 8.53 14.15 -13.14
C VAL A 442 9.29 12.84 -13.03
N ASN A 443 8.71 11.73 -13.50
CA ASN A 443 9.38 10.43 -13.42
C ASN A 443 10.72 10.41 -14.17
N ARG A 444 10.73 10.91 -15.44
CA ARG A 444 11.94 10.96 -16.27
C ARG A 444 13.01 11.85 -15.65
N GLU A 445 12.62 13.04 -15.18
CA GLU A 445 13.57 13.99 -14.59
C GLU A 445 14.12 13.54 -13.24
N MET A 446 13.32 12.84 -12.42
CA MET A 446 13.79 12.22 -11.18
C MET A 446 14.77 11.08 -11.47
N LEU A 447 14.46 10.20 -12.44
CA LEU A 447 15.36 9.09 -12.79
C LEU A 447 16.70 9.60 -13.34
N LYS A 448 16.71 10.66 -14.16
CA LYS A 448 17.95 11.32 -14.64
C LYS A 448 18.83 11.83 -13.48
N ARG A 449 18.21 12.17 -12.35
CA ARG A 449 18.90 12.64 -11.14
C ARG A 449 19.19 11.51 -10.15
N GLY A 450 19.11 10.25 -10.60
CA GLY A 450 19.41 9.09 -9.77
C GLY A 450 18.34 8.80 -8.70
N CYS A 451 17.09 9.15 -8.94
CA CYS A 451 15.98 8.86 -8.04
C CYS A 451 14.88 8.07 -8.76
N ALA A 452 14.61 6.84 -8.32
CA ALA A 452 13.53 6.01 -8.83
C ALA A 452 12.25 6.25 -8.01
N VAL A 453 11.24 6.85 -8.65
CA VAL A 453 9.96 7.22 -8.03
C VAL A 453 8.79 6.54 -8.73
N VAL A 454 7.68 6.38 -8.02
CA VAL A 454 6.43 5.86 -8.59
C VAL A 454 5.45 7.00 -8.81
N THR A 455 5.10 7.25 -10.05
CA THR A 455 4.05 8.19 -10.43
C THR A 455 2.75 7.46 -10.72
N VAL A 456 1.63 8.04 -10.30
CA VAL A 456 0.30 7.42 -10.42
C VAL A 456 -0.67 8.44 -11.02
N GLY A 457 -1.52 7.98 -11.91
CA GLY A 457 -2.57 8.78 -12.53
C GLY A 457 -3.78 7.93 -12.90
N PHE A 458 -4.69 8.52 -13.66
CA PHE A 458 -5.87 7.80 -14.15
C PHE A 458 -5.44 6.52 -14.95
N PRO A 459 -6.14 5.37 -14.78
CA PRO A 459 -7.38 5.17 -14.03
C PRO A 459 -7.20 4.82 -12.54
N ALA A 460 -5.98 4.68 -12.03
CA ALA A 460 -5.73 4.31 -10.62
C ALA A 460 -6.10 5.44 -9.63
N THR A 461 -6.11 6.69 -10.11
CA THR A 461 -6.59 7.86 -9.37
C THR A 461 -7.57 8.65 -10.24
N LYS A 462 -8.30 9.62 -9.66
CA LYS A 462 -9.11 10.54 -10.46
C LYS A 462 -8.22 11.35 -11.42
N ILE A 463 -8.79 11.84 -12.52
CA ILE A 463 -8.08 12.61 -13.55
C ILE A 463 -7.33 13.83 -12.95
N THR A 464 -7.93 14.49 -11.97
CA THR A 464 -7.39 15.66 -11.29
C THR A 464 -6.50 15.33 -10.10
N GLU A 465 -6.24 14.05 -9.81
CA GLU A 465 -5.51 13.62 -8.62
C GLU A 465 -4.25 12.82 -8.97
N SER A 466 -3.63 13.11 -10.11
CA SER A 466 -2.31 12.52 -10.44
C SER A 466 -1.27 12.92 -9.41
N ARG A 467 -0.40 11.99 -9.05
CA ARG A 467 0.58 12.17 -7.97
C ARG A 467 1.88 11.43 -8.21
N VAL A 468 2.95 11.88 -7.61
CA VAL A 468 4.12 11.06 -7.33
C VAL A 468 4.02 10.54 -5.91
N ARG A 469 4.35 9.28 -5.71
CA ARG A 469 4.28 8.62 -4.41
C ARG A 469 5.68 8.23 -3.97
N PHE A 470 6.15 8.87 -2.92
CA PHE A 470 7.39 8.51 -2.25
C PHE A 470 7.12 7.47 -1.17
N CYS A 471 7.88 6.39 -1.19
CA CYS A 471 7.85 5.35 -0.17
C CYS A 471 9.16 5.43 0.62
N ILE A 472 9.07 5.80 1.88
CA ILE A 472 10.23 5.97 2.73
C ILE A 472 10.55 4.65 3.42
N SER A 473 11.85 4.39 3.62
CA SER A 473 12.38 3.19 4.27
C SER A 473 13.31 3.57 5.42
N ALA A 474 13.39 2.70 6.41
CA ALA A 474 14.39 2.78 7.48
C ALA A 474 15.83 2.67 6.95
N SER A 475 16.02 2.04 5.78
CA SER A 475 17.34 1.91 5.13
C SER A 475 17.79 3.17 4.39
N HIS A 476 16.94 4.19 4.23
CA HIS A 476 17.36 5.45 3.65
C HIS A 476 18.23 6.23 4.63
N THR A 477 19.42 6.64 4.18
CA THR A 477 20.26 7.55 4.96
C THR A 477 19.81 9.00 4.77
N LYS A 478 20.26 9.90 5.66
CA LYS A 478 19.99 11.34 5.53
C LYS A 478 20.48 11.89 4.20
N GLU A 479 21.68 11.49 3.78
CA GLU A 479 22.29 11.94 2.52
C GLU A 479 21.45 11.53 1.29
N MET A 480 20.87 10.31 1.31
CA MET A 480 19.96 9.85 0.25
C MET A 480 18.68 10.70 0.20
N LEU A 481 18.11 10.99 1.37
CA LEU A 481 16.90 11.82 1.47
C LEU A 481 17.19 13.27 1.04
N ASP A 482 18.32 13.83 1.43
CA ASP A 482 18.75 15.17 1.01
C ASP A 482 18.98 15.25 -0.51
N HIS A 483 19.57 14.20 -1.10
CA HIS A 483 19.73 14.12 -2.55
C HIS A 483 18.37 14.07 -3.25
N ALA A 484 17.45 13.25 -2.76
CA ALA A 484 16.12 13.13 -3.32
C ALA A 484 15.31 14.45 -3.20
N LEU A 485 15.44 15.15 -2.07
CA LEU A 485 14.81 16.46 -1.85
C LEU A 485 15.38 17.51 -2.80
N ARG A 486 16.70 17.60 -3.00
CA ARG A 486 17.33 18.49 -3.98
C ARG A 486 16.87 18.19 -5.39
N ALA A 487 16.86 16.91 -5.77
CA ALA A 487 16.37 16.50 -7.09
C ALA A 487 14.89 16.88 -7.29
N PHE A 488 14.06 16.69 -6.26
CA PHE A 488 12.64 17.03 -6.38
C PHE A 488 12.36 18.54 -6.32
N ASP A 489 13.16 19.32 -5.60
CA ASP A 489 13.10 20.79 -5.63
C ASP A 489 13.34 21.35 -7.05
N GLU A 490 14.40 20.86 -7.72
CA GLU A 490 14.69 21.24 -9.11
C GLU A 490 13.58 20.83 -10.08
N VAL A 491 13.12 19.56 -9.98
CA VAL A 491 12.04 19.04 -10.83
C VAL A 491 10.73 19.78 -10.56
N GLY A 492 10.43 20.08 -9.30
CA GLY A 492 9.25 20.84 -8.88
C GLY A 492 9.23 22.26 -9.45
N PHE A 493 10.39 22.93 -9.45
CA PHE A 493 10.56 24.24 -10.07
C PHE A 493 10.36 24.18 -11.59
N LEU A 494 11.04 23.24 -12.27
CA LEU A 494 10.94 23.05 -13.72
C LEU A 494 9.52 22.73 -14.19
N THR A 495 8.75 22.03 -13.37
CA THR A 495 7.40 21.56 -13.73
C THR A 495 6.28 22.37 -13.08
N GLY A 496 6.61 23.36 -12.25
CA GLY A 496 5.64 24.23 -11.56
C GLY A 496 4.72 23.43 -10.62
N LEU A 497 5.30 22.66 -9.69
CA LEU A 497 4.54 21.83 -8.73
C LEU A 497 4.32 22.51 -7.38
N GLN A 498 5.11 23.51 -7.06
CA GLN A 498 5.03 24.27 -5.82
C GLN A 498 3.84 25.23 -5.88
N CYS A 499 2.65 24.74 -5.59
CA CYS A 499 1.38 25.48 -5.74
C CYS A 499 0.49 25.43 -4.50
N SER A 500 1.06 25.10 -3.33
CA SER A 500 0.33 25.16 -2.07
C SER A 500 -0.12 26.59 -1.75
N LYS A 501 -1.37 26.73 -1.33
CA LYS A 501 -1.92 27.99 -0.83
C LYS A 501 -1.57 28.24 0.64
N ARG A 502 -1.22 27.15 1.35
CA ARG A 502 -0.89 27.21 2.79
C ARG A 502 0.57 27.60 3.01
N ASN A 503 1.47 27.09 2.18
CA ASN A 503 2.90 27.32 2.25
C ASN A 503 3.39 27.93 0.94
N PRO A 504 3.93 29.15 0.93
CA PRO A 504 4.46 29.76 -0.29
C PRO A 504 5.65 28.95 -0.83
N PRO A 505 5.87 28.93 -2.16
CA PRO A 505 7.00 28.27 -2.76
C PRO A 505 8.33 28.78 -2.18
N ARG A 506 9.17 27.84 -1.75
CA ARG A 506 10.54 28.09 -1.27
C ARG A 506 11.50 27.09 -1.89
N ARG A 507 12.75 27.49 -2.06
CA ARG A 507 13.79 26.57 -2.49
C ARG A 507 14.37 25.85 -1.27
N LEU A 508 14.84 24.63 -1.47
CA LEU A 508 15.40 23.81 -0.39
C LEU A 508 16.57 24.49 0.35
N TYR A 509 17.41 25.25 -0.37
CA TYR A 509 18.55 25.97 0.23
C TYR A 509 18.13 27.14 1.16
N GLU A 510 16.87 27.55 1.10
CA GLU A 510 16.29 28.58 2.00
C GLU A 510 15.77 27.98 3.31
N LEU A 511 15.74 26.64 3.40
CA LEU A 511 15.24 25.92 4.57
C LEU A 511 16.37 25.49 5.50
N ASN A 512 16.05 25.37 6.80
CA ASN A 512 17.05 24.91 7.76
C ASN A 512 17.34 23.41 7.58
N PRO A 513 18.60 23.00 7.31
CA PRO A 513 18.97 21.60 7.16
C PRO A 513 18.97 20.81 8.48
N ASP A 514 18.97 21.48 9.65
CA ASP A 514 19.12 20.84 10.95
C ASP A 514 17.81 20.31 11.53
N LYS A 515 16.67 20.55 10.86
CA LYS A 515 15.35 20.00 11.26
C LYS A 515 15.32 18.47 11.40
N TYR A 516 16.27 17.76 10.81
CA TYR A 516 16.41 16.32 10.96
C TYR A 516 16.83 15.91 12.38
N LEU A 517 17.64 16.76 13.02
CA LEU A 517 18.20 16.51 14.36
C LEU A 517 17.23 16.90 15.50
N GLU A 518 16.28 17.80 15.22
CA GLU A 518 15.32 18.28 16.22
C GLU A 518 14.26 17.23 16.63
N GLU A 519 14.25 16.06 16.00
CA GLU A 519 13.26 14.99 16.22
C GLU A 519 13.86 13.76 16.94
N GLU A 520 15.05 13.90 17.55
CA GLU A 520 15.62 12.94 18.49
C GLU A 520 14.95 13.06 19.86
#